data_f741f4ac3489f79b469aa82bed826039
#
_entry.id   f741f4ac3489f79b469aa82bed826039
#
_cell.length_a   1.000
_cell.length_b   1.000
_cell.length_c   1.000
_cell.angle_alpha   90.00
_cell.angle_beta   90.00
_cell.angle_gamma   90.00
#
_symmetry.space_group_name_H-M   'P 1'
#
loop_
_entity.id
_entity.type
_entity.pdbx_description
1 polymer ?
#
loop_
_entity_poly.entity_id
_entity_poly.type
_entity_poly.pdbx_seq_one_letter_code
_entity_poly.pdbx_strand_id
1 'polypeptide(L)'
;MTSGIFWPLQGLVWFLARPRLWWSPLVAQMAVLTVALAAGVAAALACWPAEGATGWAKWQGILLASGAAPAAAGLVWMVVAPVATALVLDSLVIAVRREQGLSVDDGGLRSLPAALVLVTRTLPARLGWLALGLISLVLGPFGAFTAAYAMARTAALDAFDTALATEDVSASHRWAGLQAHQQDRVLGAIPAAGLHLLLAATFIAWWCWMPALVCGAALRRSRP
;
A
#
# COMPACT_ATOMS: atom_id res chain seq x y z
N MET A 1 10.28 -19.47 17.72
CA MET A 1 10.13 -18.00 17.61
C MET A 1 10.42 -17.62 16.15
N THR A 2 9.40 -17.55 15.30
CA THR A 2 9.57 -17.01 13.93
C THR A 2 9.86 -15.52 14.06
N SER A 3 11.02 -15.08 13.56
CA SER A 3 11.46 -13.69 13.63
C SER A 3 10.36 -12.77 13.09
N GLY A 4 10.06 -11.67 13.81
CA GLY A 4 9.04 -10.68 13.43
C GLY A 4 9.26 -10.02 12.06
N ILE A 5 10.30 -10.40 11.34
CA ILE A 5 10.66 -9.90 10.02
C ILE A 5 9.82 -10.58 8.91
N PHE A 6 9.48 -11.86 9.06
CA PHE A 6 8.83 -12.67 8.00
C PHE A 6 7.30 -12.62 7.99
N TRP A 7 6.68 -11.69 8.74
CA TRP A 7 5.23 -11.57 8.76
C TRP A 7 4.60 -11.38 7.36
N PRO A 8 5.21 -10.68 6.36
CA PRO A 8 4.63 -10.56 5.03
C PRO A 8 4.51 -11.90 4.31
N LEU A 9 5.54 -12.76 4.45
CA LEU A 9 5.54 -14.09 3.84
C LEU A 9 4.53 -15.03 4.51
N GLN A 10 4.38 -14.94 5.84
CA GLN A 10 3.36 -15.70 6.57
C GLN A 10 1.95 -15.31 6.11
N GLY A 11 1.72 -14.02 5.91
CA GLY A 11 0.45 -13.52 5.37
C GLY A 11 0.19 -14.00 3.95
N LEU A 12 1.22 -14.04 3.09
CA LEU A 12 1.10 -14.57 1.73
C LEU A 12 0.68 -16.05 1.74
N VAL A 13 1.39 -16.89 2.50
CA VAL A 13 1.07 -18.32 2.62
C VAL A 13 -0.36 -18.52 3.15
N TRP A 14 -0.74 -17.78 4.19
CA TRP A 14 -2.08 -17.84 4.76
C TRP A 14 -3.15 -17.45 3.74
N PHE A 15 -2.95 -16.36 3.00
CA PHE A 15 -3.88 -15.85 2.00
C PHE A 15 -4.02 -16.80 0.80
N LEU A 16 -2.90 -17.28 0.26
CA LEU A 16 -2.90 -18.20 -0.89
C LEU A 16 -3.59 -19.54 -0.60
N ALA A 17 -3.54 -19.99 0.64
CA ALA A 17 -4.25 -21.20 1.07
C ALA A 17 -5.78 -21.06 1.09
N ARG A 18 -6.33 -19.85 0.87
CA ARG A 18 -7.77 -19.56 0.99
C ARG A 18 -8.35 -18.87 -0.24
N PRO A 19 -8.52 -19.56 -1.37
CA PRO A 19 -8.94 -18.96 -2.64
C PRO A 19 -10.31 -18.28 -2.58
N ARG A 20 -11.16 -18.66 -1.63
CA ARG A 20 -12.47 -18.00 -1.44
C ARG A 20 -12.37 -16.52 -1.04
N LEU A 21 -11.23 -16.12 -0.46
CA LEU A 21 -11.00 -14.75 -0.01
C LEU A 21 -10.33 -13.86 -1.08
N TRP A 22 -10.01 -14.42 -2.26
CA TRP A 22 -9.23 -13.70 -3.28
C TRP A 22 -10.05 -12.64 -4.02
N TRP A 23 -11.36 -12.89 -4.20
CA TRP A 23 -12.17 -12.04 -5.09
C TRP A 23 -12.29 -10.59 -4.62
N SER A 24 -12.61 -10.39 -3.34
CA SER A 24 -12.81 -9.04 -2.77
C SER A 24 -11.57 -8.14 -2.90
N PRO A 25 -10.36 -8.54 -2.45
CA PRO A 25 -9.17 -7.73 -2.61
C PRO A 25 -8.73 -7.57 -4.08
N LEU A 26 -8.98 -8.57 -4.94
CA LEU A 26 -8.69 -8.45 -6.37
C LEU A 26 -9.49 -7.30 -6.98
N VAL A 27 -10.80 -7.28 -6.78
CA VAL A 27 -11.66 -6.22 -7.33
C VAL A 27 -11.28 -4.84 -6.79
N ALA A 28 -11.00 -4.73 -5.48
CA ALA A 28 -10.58 -3.47 -4.87
C ALA A 28 -9.25 -2.96 -5.44
N GLN A 29 -8.27 -3.84 -5.56
CA GLN A 29 -6.96 -3.48 -6.13
C GLN A 29 -7.09 -3.03 -7.58
N MET A 30 -7.89 -3.72 -8.39
CA MET A 30 -8.14 -3.33 -9.78
C MET A 30 -8.84 -1.98 -9.86
N ALA A 31 -9.81 -1.70 -8.97
CA ALA A 31 -10.47 -0.40 -8.92
C ALA A 31 -9.49 0.74 -8.56
N VAL A 32 -8.67 0.56 -7.52
CA VAL A 32 -7.63 1.54 -7.12
C VAL A 32 -6.63 1.77 -8.26
N LEU A 33 -6.16 0.69 -8.90
CA LEU A 33 -5.23 0.78 -10.02
C LEU A 33 -5.84 1.56 -11.19
N THR A 34 -7.09 1.29 -11.52
CA THR A 34 -7.80 1.99 -12.62
C THR A 34 -7.89 3.49 -12.35
N VAL A 35 -8.26 3.89 -11.12
CA VAL A 35 -8.33 5.31 -10.74
C VAL A 35 -6.95 5.96 -10.76
N ALA A 36 -5.92 5.28 -10.25
CA ALA A 36 -4.54 5.79 -10.27
C ALA A 36 -4.00 5.97 -11.69
N LEU A 37 -4.23 4.98 -12.57
CA LEU A 37 -3.84 5.07 -13.97
C LEU A 37 -4.59 6.19 -14.72
N ALA A 38 -5.91 6.32 -14.49
CA ALA A 38 -6.70 7.41 -15.08
C ALA A 38 -6.17 8.78 -14.67
N ALA A 39 -5.83 8.97 -13.38
CA ALA A 39 -5.21 10.21 -12.88
C ALA A 39 -3.84 10.46 -13.52
N GLY A 40 -3.00 9.43 -13.65
CA GLY A 40 -1.71 9.52 -14.32
C GLY A 40 -1.83 9.93 -15.78
N VAL A 41 -2.75 9.29 -16.52
CA VAL A 41 -3.02 9.64 -17.94
C VAL A 41 -3.54 11.07 -18.04
N ALA A 42 -4.49 11.49 -17.21
CA ALA A 42 -5.02 12.85 -17.20
C ALA A 42 -3.90 13.89 -16.95
N ALA A 43 -3.01 13.63 -15.98
CA ALA A 43 -1.87 14.49 -15.68
C ALA A 43 -0.87 14.54 -16.85
N ALA A 44 -0.59 13.41 -17.50
CA ALA A 44 0.26 13.36 -18.68
C ALA A 44 -0.32 14.18 -19.84
N LEU A 45 -1.62 14.02 -20.12
CA LEU A 45 -2.30 14.78 -21.17
C LEU A 45 -2.33 16.28 -20.90
N ALA A 46 -2.53 16.68 -19.61
CA ALA A 46 -2.52 18.09 -19.22
C ALA A 46 -1.13 18.75 -19.39
N CYS A 47 -0.05 17.96 -19.26
CA CYS A 47 1.33 18.42 -19.43
C CYS A 47 1.89 18.16 -20.82
N TRP A 48 1.12 17.52 -21.73
CA TRP A 48 1.60 17.16 -23.05
C TRP A 48 1.91 18.40 -23.88
N PRO A 49 2.97 18.42 -24.69
CA PRO A 49 3.29 19.57 -25.53
C PRO A 49 2.13 19.96 -26.45
N ALA A 50 1.87 21.25 -26.60
CA ALA A 50 0.86 21.74 -27.52
C ALA A 50 1.15 21.30 -28.97
N GLU A 51 0.11 21.15 -29.79
CA GLU A 51 0.26 20.87 -31.21
C GLU A 51 1.10 21.95 -31.87
N GLY A 52 2.15 21.53 -32.60
CA GLY A 52 3.10 22.46 -33.23
C GLY A 52 4.27 22.88 -32.36
N ALA A 53 4.36 22.47 -31.10
CA ALA A 53 5.53 22.72 -30.28
C ALA A 53 6.78 22.09 -30.89
N THR A 54 7.88 22.84 -31.00
CA THR A 54 9.15 22.40 -31.56
C THR A 54 10.30 22.68 -30.61
N GLY A 55 11.44 22.07 -30.89
CA GLY A 55 12.68 22.34 -30.13
C GLY A 55 12.56 22.07 -28.64
N TRP A 56 13.05 22.99 -27.83
CA TRP A 56 13.08 22.87 -26.36
C TRP A 56 11.70 22.80 -25.73
N ALA A 57 10.72 23.55 -26.23
CA ALA A 57 9.35 23.56 -25.70
C ALA A 57 8.69 22.17 -25.80
N LYS A 58 8.94 21.44 -26.88
CA LYS A 58 8.47 20.06 -27.04
C LYS A 58 9.08 19.12 -25.98
N TRP A 59 10.39 19.21 -25.77
CA TRP A 59 11.08 18.39 -24.79
C TRP A 59 10.66 18.69 -23.36
N GLN A 60 10.46 19.96 -23.01
CA GLN A 60 9.92 20.34 -21.69
C GLN A 60 8.54 19.73 -21.45
N GLY A 61 7.63 19.79 -22.42
CA GLY A 61 6.30 19.16 -22.29
C GLY A 61 6.38 17.65 -22.08
N ILE A 62 7.24 16.94 -22.84
CA ILE A 62 7.45 15.49 -22.67
C ILE A 62 8.02 15.16 -21.29
N LEU A 63 9.02 15.91 -20.81
CA LEU A 63 9.61 15.71 -19.49
C LEU A 63 8.59 15.97 -18.37
N LEU A 64 7.80 17.03 -18.49
CA LEU A 64 6.74 17.33 -17.53
C LEU A 64 5.67 16.25 -17.51
N ALA A 65 5.20 15.80 -18.68
CA ALA A 65 4.21 14.74 -18.80
C ALA A 65 4.72 13.42 -18.19
N SER A 66 5.97 13.05 -18.48
CA SER A 66 6.59 11.82 -17.96
C SER A 66 6.81 11.84 -16.43
N GLY A 67 6.99 13.03 -15.83
CA GLY A 67 7.07 13.20 -14.38
C GLY A 67 5.69 13.33 -13.72
N ALA A 68 4.78 14.07 -14.34
CA ALA A 68 3.43 14.30 -13.81
C ALA A 68 2.58 13.03 -13.74
N ALA A 69 2.69 12.16 -14.74
CA ALA A 69 1.94 10.90 -14.78
C ALA A 69 2.20 10.00 -13.57
N PRO A 70 3.43 9.56 -13.28
CA PRO A 70 3.70 8.71 -12.12
C PRO A 70 3.48 9.45 -10.78
N ALA A 71 3.71 10.77 -10.73
CA ALA A 71 3.46 11.57 -9.53
C ALA A 71 1.95 11.60 -9.21
N ALA A 72 1.09 11.87 -10.18
CA ALA A 72 -0.36 11.89 -9.99
C ALA A 72 -0.90 10.50 -9.65
N ALA A 73 -0.48 9.47 -10.36
CA ALA A 73 -0.86 8.09 -10.08
C ALA A 73 -0.44 7.66 -8.67
N GLY A 74 0.80 7.98 -8.26
CA GLY A 74 1.32 7.69 -6.93
C GLY A 74 0.58 8.44 -5.83
N LEU A 75 0.22 9.70 -6.05
CA LEU A 75 -0.52 10.51 -5.08
C LEU A 75 -1.94 9.97 -4.89
N VAL A 76 -2.63 9.63 -5.98
CA VAL A 76 -3.95 8.96 -5.93
C VAL A 76 -3.83 7.64 -5.20
N TRP A 77 -2.83 6.81 -5.52
CA TRP A 77 -2.59 5.55 -4.83
C TRP A 77 -2.41 5.77 -3.33
N MET A 78 -1.61 6.74 -2.91
CA MET A 78 -1.35 7.03 -1.48
C MET A 78 -2.59 7.47 -0.70
N VAL A 79 -3.56 8.10 -1.36
CA VAL A 79 -4.79 8.56 -0.71
C VAL A 79 -5.91 7.52 -0.82
N VAL A 80 -6.09 6.92 -1.99
CA VAL A 80 -7.21 6.00 -2.26
C VAL A 80 -6.93 4.60 -1.73
N ALA A 81 -5.70 4.09 -1.84
CA ALA A 81 -5.38 2.74 -1.40
C ALA A 81 -5.63 2.52 0.11
N PRO A 82 -5.23 3.42 1.05
CA PRO A 82 -5.54 3.24 2.47
C PRO A 82 -7.05 3.20 2.77
N VAL A 83 -7.83 4.02 2.07
CA VAL A 83 -9.29 4.02 2.22
C VAL A 83 -9.90 2.72 1.67
N ALA A 84 -9.45 2.29 0.50
CA ALA A 84 -9.88 1.02 -0.10
C ALA A 84 -9.48 -0.18 0.78
N THR A 85 -8.26 -0.17 1.35
CA THR A 85 -7.82 -1.21 2.30
C THR A 85 -8.68 -1.23 3.55
N ALA A 86 -8.99 -0.07 4.12
CA ALA A 86 -9.85 0.03 5.31
C ALA A 86 -11.27 -0.50 5.06
N LEU A 87 -11.79 -0.41 3.83
CA LEU A 87 -13.16 -0.85 3.50
C LEU A 87 -13.26 -2.32 3.10
N VAL A 88 -12.26 -2.80 2.38
CA VAL A 88 -12.34 -4.10 1.68
C VAL A 88 -11.49 -5.17 2.33
N LEU A 89 -10.32 -4.80 2.85
CA LEU A 89 -9.40 -5.76 3.45
C LEU A 89 -9.71 -6.06 4.93
N ASP A 90 -10.63 -5.33 5.56
CA ASP A 90 -11.14 -5.65 6.91
C ASP A 90 -11.67 -7.09 6.97
N SER A 91 -12.35 -7.55 5.91
CA SER A 91 -12.85 -8.92 5.82
C SER A 91 -11.75 -9.99 5.95
N LEU A 92 -10.54 -9.70 5.45
CA LEU A 92 -9.38 -10.59 5.61
C LEU A 92 -8.87 -10.62 7.05
N VAL A 93 -8.80 -9.45 7.69
CA VAL A 93 -8.40 -9.35 9.12
C VAL A 93 -9.39 -10.09 9.99
N ILE A 94 -10.69 -9.90 9.74
CA ILE A 94 -11.77 -10.60 10.43
C ILE A 94 -11.62 -12.11 10.28
N ALA A 95 -11.35 -12.60 9.07
CA ALA A 95 -11.14 -14.03 8.83
C ALA A 95 -9.93 -14.58 9.59
N VAL A 96 -8.79 -13.86 9.58
CA VAL A 96 -7.59 -14.24 10.35
C VAL A 96 -7.91 -14.33 11.84
N ARG A 97 -8.55 -13.29 12.40
CA ARG A 97 -8.83 -13.20 13.83
C ARG A 97 -9.84 -14.25 14.30
N ARG A 98 -10.89 -14.52 13.50
CA ARG A 98 -11.85 -15.60 13.80
C ARG A 98 -11.20 -16.98 13.88
N GLU A 99 -10.26 -17.27 12.96
CA GLU A 99 -9.50 -18.53 13.03
C GLU A 99 -8.63 -18.64 14.29
N GLN A 100 -8.24 -17.49 14.86
CA GLN A 100 -7.46 -17.45 16.10
C GLN A 100 -8.32 -17.38 17.37
N GLY A 101 -9.64 -17.42 17.23
CA GLY A 101 -10.58 -17.34 18.36
C GLY A 101 -10.64 -15.98 19.03
N LEU A 102 -10.18 -14.90 18.33
CA LEU A 102 -10.17 -13.55 18.87
C LEU A 102 -11.52 -12.86 18.60
N SER A 103 -11.93 -11.99 19.53
CA SER A 103 -13.06 -11.09 19.32
C SER A 103 -12.76 -10.11 18.19
N VAL A 104 -13.76 -9.82 17.38
CA VAL A 104 -13.65 -8.91 16.23
C VAL A 104 -14.75 -7.88 16.32
N ASP A 105 -14.38 -6.61 16.24
CA ASP A 105 -15.33 -5.54 15.98
C ASP A 105 -15.38 -5.31 14.46
N ASP A 106 -16.59 -5.34 13.90
CA ASP A 106 -16.79 -5.06 12.48
C ASP A 106 -16.81 -3.54 12.29
N GLY A 107 -15.63 -2.96 12.21
CA GLY A 107 -15.42 -1.50 12.10
C GLY A 107 -16.10 -0.90 10.87
N GLY A 108 -16.07 -1.60 9.74
CA GLY A 108 -16.70 -1.22 8.48
C GLY A 108 -16.55 0.27 8.15
N LEU A 109 -17.66 0.91 7.76
CA LEU A 109 -17.68 2.36 7.46
C LEU A 109 -17.38 3.25 8.68
N ARG A 110 -17.52 2.75 9.91
CA ARG A 110 -17.23 3.49 11.14
C ARG A 110 -15.73 3.77 11.29
N SER A 111 -14.88 2.96 10.67
CA SER A 111 -13.41 3.14 10.70
C SER A 111 -12.92 4.25 9.76
N LEU A 112 -13.74 4.69 8.78
CA LEU A 112 -13.34 5.68 7.76
C LEU A 112 -12.85 7.03 8.31
N PRO A 113 -13.53 7.68 9.28
CA PRO A 113 -13.06 8.97 9.79
C PRO A 113 -11.67 8.83 10.43
N ALA A 114 -11.43 7.76 11.19
CA ALA A 114 -10.12 7.49 11.78
C ALA A 114 -9.06 7.20 10.71
N ALA A 115 -9.39 6.43 9.68
CA ALA A 115 -8.51 6.17 8.55
C ALA A 115 -8.10 7.48 7.83
N LEU A 116 -9.04 8.39 7.58
CA LEU A 116 -8.75 9.69 6.97
C LEU A 116 -7.81 10.54 7.85
N VAL A 117 -8.05 10.61 9.16
CA VAL A 117 -7.17 11.30 10.10
C VAL A 117 -5.75 10.69 10.07
N LEU A 118 -5.62 9.37 10.02
CA LEU A 118 -4.33 8.71 9.96
C LEU A 118 -3.63 8.92 8.62
N VAL A 119 -4.36 8.90 7.51
CA VAL A 119 -3.81 9.24 6.18
C VAL A 119 -3.25 10.65 6.18
N THR A 120 -4.01 11.66 6.65
CA THR A 120 -3.53 13.04 6.71
C THR A 120 -2.30 13.20 7.61
N ARG A 121 -2.27 12.51 8.76
CA ARG A 121 -1.15 12.53 9.70
C ARG A 121 0.11 11.86 9.14
N THR A 122 -0.06 10.84 8.32
CA THR A 122 1.07 10.10 7.71
C THR A 122 1.46 10.64 6.34
N LEU A 123 0.68 11.54 5.75
CA LEU A 123 0.87 12.06 4.40
C LEU A 123 2.29 12.65 4.17
N PRO A 124 2.87 13.47 5.07
CA PRO A 124 4.23 13.98 4.86
C PRO A 124 5.28 12.88 4.74
N ALA A 125 5.18 11.83 5.58
CA ALA A 125 6.08 10.69 5.51
C ALA A 125 5.87 9.88 4.22
N ARG A 126 4.62 9.70 3.78
CA ARG A 126 4.28 9.02 2.51
C ARG A 126 4.83 9.78 1.31
N LEU A 127 4.66 11.10 1.27
CA LEU A 127 5.22 11.95 0.22
C LEU A 127 6.75 11.89 0.21
N GLY A 128 7.39 11.90 1.38
CA GLY A 128 8.84 11.72 1.50
C GLY A 128 9.33 10.39 0.92
N TRP A 129 8.62 9.29 1.22
CA TRP A 129 8.95 7.97 0.64
C TRP A 129 8.67 7.91 -0.87
N LEU A 130 7.60 8.55 -1.36
CA LEU A 130 7.33 8.66 -2.80
C LEU A 130 8.43 9.41 -3.51
N ALA A 131 8.81 10.58 -3.00
CA ALA A 131 9.88 11.39 -3.57
C ALA A 131 11.21 10.62 -3.61
N LEU A 132 11.56 9.95 -2.50
CA LEU A 132 12.76 9.10 -2.45
C LEU A 132 12.69 7.98 -3.48
N GLY A 133 11.55 7.31 -3.62
CA GLY A 133 11.33 6.26 -4.60
C GLY A 133 11.51 6.78 -6.04
N LEU A 134 10.91 7.92 -6.38
CA LEU A 134 11.00 8.53 -7.71
C LEU A 134 12.44 8.97 -8.02
N ILE A 135 13.10 9.67 -7.10
CA ILE A 135 14.49 10.11 -7.28
C ILE A 135 15.43 8.91 -7.45
N SER A 136 15.22 7.85 -6.68
CA SER A 136 16.09 6.67 -6.72
C SER A 136 15.99 5.90 -8.03
N LEU A 137 14.92 6.04 -8.83
CA LEU A 137 14.83 5.38 -10.15
C LEU A 137 15.95 5.76 -11.11
N VAL A 138 16.57 6.92 -10.92
CA VAL A 138 17.76 7.35 -11.69
C VAL A 138 18.95 6.40 -11.46
N LEU A 139 18.96 5.68 -10.33
CA LEU A 139 20.04 4.75 -9.95
C LEU A 139 19.90 3.34 -10.56
N GLY A 140 19.01 3.16 -11.54
CA GLY A 140 18.80 1.88 -12.21
C GLY A 140 18.31 0.76 -11.26
N PRO A 141 18.91 -0.45 -11.28
CA PRO A 141 18.44 -1.59 -10.48
C PRO A 141 18.44 -1.32 -8.96
N PHE A 142 19.41 -0.57 -8.45
CA PHE A 142 19.44 -0.15 -7.04
C PHE A 142 18.28 0.77 -6.71
N GLY A 143 17.94 1.66 -7.64
CA GLY A 143 16.78 2.54 -7.51
C GLY A 143 15.45 1.77 -7.47
N ALA A 144 15.31 0.71 -8.26
CA ALA A 144 14.13 -0.14 -8.24
C ALA A 144 13.92 -0.80 -6.86
N PHE A 145 14.99 -1.29 -6.21
CA PHE A 145 14.89 -1.83 -4.85
C PHE A 145 14.52 -0.75 -3.83
N THR A 146 15.12 0.43 -3.92
CA THR A 146 14.81 1.57 -3.03
C THR A 146 13.37 2.01 -3.21
N ALA A 147 12.87 2.08 -4.45
CA ALA A 147 11.48 2.40 -4.75
C ALA A 147 10.53 1.33 -4.19
N ALA A 148 10.84 0.05 -4.38
CA ALA A 148 10.04 -1.05 -3.81
C ALA A 148 10.04 -1.03 -2.28
N TYR A 149 11.17 -0.71 -1.64
CA TYR A 149 11.23 -0.55 -0.19
C TYR A 149 10.40 0.65 0.29
N ALA A 150 10.45 1.77 -0.41
CA ALA A 150 9.63 2.94 -0.11
C ALA A 150 8.12 2.62 -0.18
N MET A 151 7.69 1.89 -1.22
CA MET A 151 6.32 1.40 -1.34
C MET A 151 5.97 0.41 -0.22
N ALA A 152 6.86 -0.52 0.10
CA ALA A 152 6.64 -1.50 1.17
C ALA A 152 6.52 -0.84 2.55
N ARG A 153 7.23 0.25 2.81
CA ARG A 153 7.12 1.05 4.05
C ARG A 153 5.74 1.67 4.21
N THR A 154 5.20 2.25 3.16
CA THR A 154 3.84 2.83 3.19
C THR A 154 2.77 1.76 3.28
N ALA A 155 2.90 0.69 2.51
CA ALA A 155 1.96 -0.43 2.53
C ALA A 155 1.97 -1.21 3.86
N ALA A 156 3.14 -1.37 4.52
CA ALA A 156 3.21 -1.94 5.86
C ALA A 156 2.46 -1.09 6.89
N LEU A 157 2.52 0.24 6.77
CA LEU A 157 1.75 1.15 7.61
C LEU A 157 0.24 0.93 7.42
N ASP A 158 -0.22 0.85 6.17
CA ASP A 158 -1.63 0.62 5.84
C ASP A 158 -2.12 -0.76 6.31
N ALA A 159 -1.29 -1.79 6.17
CA ALA A 159 -1.61 -3.14 6.61
C ALA A 159 -1.78 -3.25 8.13
N PHE A 160 -0.89 -2.60 8.91
CA PHE A 160 -1.03 -2.55 10.37
C PHE A 160 -2.20 -1.68 10.81
N ASP A 161 -2.49 -0.57 10.10
CA ASP A 161 -3.64 0.27 10.39
C ASP A 161 -4.96 -0.49 10.16
N THR A 162 -5.07 -1.23 9.07
CA THR A 162 -6.23 -2.10 8.78
C THR A 162 -6.38 -3.17 9.86
N ALA A 163 -5.28 -3.79 10.29
CA ALA A 163 -5.34 -4.79 11.38
C ALA A 163 -5.78 -4.17 12.72
N LEU A 164 -5.41 -2.93 13.00
CA LEU A 164 -5.82 -2.18 14.20
C LEU A 164 -7.28 -1.74 14.14
N ALA A 165 -7.81 -1.42 12.96
CA ALA A 165 -9.17 -0.94 12.78
C ALA A 165 -10.24 -1.94 13.26
N THR A 166 -9.92 -3.25 13.27
CA THR A 166 -10.80 -4.31 13.78
C THR A 166 -10.72 -4.49 15.31
N GLU A 167 -9.85 -3.75 15.99
CA GLU A 167 -9.72 -3.75 17.46
C GLU A 167 -10.34 -2.51 18.09
N ASP A 168 -10.08 -1.35 17.49
CA ASP A 168 -10.63 -0.06 17.94
C ASP A 168 -10.72 0.90 16.75
N VAL A 169 -11.84 1.57 16.63
CA VAL A 169 -12.10 2.56 15.57
C VAL A 169 -11.49 3.93 15.87
N SER A 170 -10.95 4.17 17.09
CA SER A 170 -10.40 5.47 17.45
C SER A 170 -9.04 5.74 16.80
N ALA A 171 -8.87 6.93 16.21
CA ALA A 171 -7.61 7.31 15.55
C ALA A 171 -6.42 7.38 16.53
N SER A 172 -6.66 7.75 17.80
CA SER A 172 -5.62 7.85 18.83
C SER A 172 -5.07 6.48 19.21
N HIS A 173 -5.94 5.49 19.42
CA HIS A 173 -5.54 4.13 19.76
C HIS A 173 -4.81 3.47 18.60
N ARG A 174 -5.33 3.61 17.39
CA ARG A 174 -4.68 3.10 16.16
C ARG A 174 -3.29 3.72 15.97
N TRP A 175 -3.15 5.04 16.21
CA TRP A 175 -1.83 5.69 16.15
C TRP A 175 -0.86 5.13 17.19
N ALA A 176 -1.28 4.96 18.44
CA ALA A 176 -0.44 4.36 19.48
C ALA A 176 -0.02 2.93 19.10
N GLY A 177 -0.95 2.12 18.58
CA GLY A 177 -0.67 0.77 18.07
C GLY A 177 0.35 0.77 16.91
N LEU A 178 0.24 1.72 15.98
CA LEU A 178 1.21 1.89 14.90
C LEU A 178 2.61 2.23 15.43
N GLN A 179 2.72 3.05 16.47
CA GLN A 179 4.01 3.36 17.10
C GLN A 179 4.60 2.14 17.82
N ALA A 180 3.78 1.40 18.56
CA ALA A 180 4.22 0.20 19.26
C ALA A 180 4.81 -0.86 18.29
N HIS A 181 4.28 -0.97 17.07
CA HIS A 181 4.75 -1.91 16.04
C HIS A 181 5.72 -1.28 15.02
N GLN A 182 6.36 -0.17 15.37
CA GLN A 182 7.27 0.52 14.44
C GLN A 182 8.42 -0.38 13.96
N GLN A 183 9.03 -1.16 14.85
CA GLN A 183 10.12 -2.07 14.48
C GLN A 183 9.66 -3.16 13.51
N ASP A 184 8.52 -3.80 13.79
CA ASP A 184 7.96 -4.83 12.91
C ASP A 184 7.67 -4.27 11.51
N ARG A 185 7.15 -3.04 11.42
CA ARG A 185 6.89 -2.36 10.14
C ARG A 185 8.16 -2.01 9.38
N VAL A 186 9.20 -1.56 10.08
CA VAL A 186 10.49 -1.20 9.47
C VAL A 186 11.19 -2.44 8.94
N LEU A 187 11.36 -3.44 9.79
CA LEU A 187 12.09 -4.66 9.45
C LEU A 187 11.30 -5.53 8.45
N GLY A 188 9.99 -5.63 8.61
CA GLY A 188 9.13 -6.36 7.69
C GLY A 188 9.00 -5.71 6.31
N ALA A 189 9.32 -4.41 6.16
CA ALA A 189 9.33 -3.76 4.86
C ALA A 189 10.42 -4.31 3.92
N ILE A 190 11.50 -4.89 4.44
CA ILE A 190 12.56 -5.49 3.62
C ILE A 190 12.03 -6.72 2.85
N PRO A 191 11.52 -7.77 3.52
CA PRO A 191 10.93 -8.90 2.80
C PRO A 191 9.67 -8.51 2.02
N ALA A 192 8.90 -7.51 2.46
CA ALA A 192 7.76 -6.98 1.71
C ALA A 192 8.19 -6.34 0.39
N ALA A 193 9.32 -5.62 0.35
CA ALA A 193 9.90 -5.07 -0.88
C ALA A 193 10.37 -6.18 -1.83
N GLY A 194 11.07 -7.19 -1.31
CA GLY A 194 11.46 -8.36 -2.08
C GLY A 194 10.25 -9.11 -2.66
N LEU A 195 9.22 -9.30 -1.85
CA LEU A 195 7.96 -9.90 -2.28
C LEU A 195 7.27 -9.04 -3.35
N HIS A 196 7.25 -7.71 -3.19
CA HIS A 196 6.69 -6.80 -4.18
C HIS A 196 7.38 -6.95 -5.54
N LEU A 197 8.72 -6.94 -5.56
CA LEU A 197 9.49 -7.10 -6.80
C LEU A 197 9.25 -8.47 -7.46
N LEU A 198 9.21 -9.53 -6.66
CA LEU A 198 8.94 -10.88 -7.15
C LEU A 198 7.54 -10.99 -7.77
N LEU A 199 6.51 -10.48 -7.09
CA LEU A 199 5.14 -10.53 -7.57
C LEU A 199 4.93 -9.58 -8.76
N ALA A 200 5.58 -8.41 -8.76
CA ALA A 200 5.56 -7.48 -9.89
C ALA A 200 6.18 -8.09 -11.15
N ALA A 201 7.27 -8.85 -11.02
CA ALA A 201 7.92 -9.55 -12.13
C ALA A 201 6.99 -10.60 -12.79
N THR A 202 6.08 -11.18 -12.01
CA THR A 202 5.09 -12.14 -12.53
C THR A 202 3.83 -11.49 -13.09
N PHE A 203 3.63 -10.19 -12.83
CA PHE A 203 2.49 -9.34 -13.21
C PHE A 203 1.11 -9.87 -12.77
N ILE A 204 0.91 -11.19 -12.88
CA ILE A 204 -0.35 -11.89 -12.57
C ILE A 204 -0.60 -11.95 -11.06
N ALA A 205 0.45 -12.07 -10.25
CA ALA A 205 0.34 -12.27 -8.81
C ALA A 205 0.48 -10.97 -7.98
N TRP A 206 0.73 -9.83 -8.62
CA TRP A 206 0.94 -8.55 -7.93
C TRP A 206 -0.23 -8.15 -7.03
N TRP A 207 -1.46 -8.46 -7.40
CA TRP A 207 -2.66 -8.19 -6.60
C TRP A 207 -2.66 -8.89 -5.24
N CYS A 208 -1.89 -9.97 -5.05
CA CYS A 208 -1.77 -10.68 -3.78
C CYS A 208 -0.95 -9.91 -2.73
N TRP A 209 -0.19 -8.90 -3.14
CA TRP A 209 0.79 -8.23 -2.28
C TRP A 209 0.13 -7.53 -1.07
N MET A 210 -0.83 -6.64 -1.29
CA MET A 210 -1.54 -5.97 -0.19
C MET A 210 -2.31 -6.95 0.72
N PRO A 211 -3.11 -7.90 0.19
CA PRO A 211 -3.71 -8.94 1.01
C PRO A 211 -2.72 -9.72 1.86
N ALA A 212 -1.54 -10.07 1.29
CA ALA A 212 -0.49 -10.76 2.04
C ALA A 212 0.01 -9.91 3.23
N LEU A 213 0.24 -8.61 3.02
CA LEU A 213 0.66 -7.70 4.08
C LEU A 213 -0.43 -7.57 5.16
N VAL A 214 -1.68 -7.40 4.80
CA VAL A 214 -2.79 -7.26 5.76
C VAL A 214 -2.97 -8.53 6.59
N CYS A 215 -2.99 -9.70 5.95
CA CYS A 215 -3.06 -10.99 6.67
C CYS A 215 -1.85 -11.19 7.58
N GLY A 216 -0.65 -10.84 7.11
CA GLY A 216 0.58 -10.94 7.88
C GLY A 216 0.61 -10.02 9.10
N ALA A 217 0.13 -8.78 8.96
CA ALA A 217 0.00 -7.84 10.08
C ALA A 217 -0.99 -8.35 11.13
N ALA A 218 -2.15 -8.88 10.69
CA ALA A 218 -3.14 -9.48 11.58
C ALA A 218 -2.58 -10.70 12.33
N LEU A 219 -1.88 -11.60 11.63
CA LEU A 219 -1.21 -12.77 12.23
C LEU A 219 -0.11 -12.37 13.23
N ARG A 220 0.59 -11.27 12.97
CA ARG A 220 1.67 -10.79 13.84
C ARG A 220 1.13 -10.22 15.14
N ARG A 221 0.02 -9.46 15.06
CA ARG A 221 -0.61 -8.83 16.21
C ARG A 221 -1.27 -9.81 17.18
N SER A 222 -1.78 -10.91 16.67
CA SER A 222 -2.46 -11.93 17.47
C SER A 222 -1.51 -12.85 18.26
N ARG A 223 -0.19 -12.69 18.08
CA ARG A 223 0.81 -13.43 18.84
C ARG A 223 1.26 -12.58 20.03
N PRO A 224 1.16 -13.10 21.27
CA PRO A 224 1.69 -12.43 22.45
C PRO A 224 3.22 -12.24 22.39
#